data_ca4018565a1a94b0ed711fb50c674fc6
#
_entry.id   ca4018565a1a94b0ed711fb50c674fc6
#
_cell.length_a   1.000
_cell.length_b   1.000
_cell.length_c   1.000
_cell.angle_alpha   90.00
_cell.angle_beta   90.00
_cell.angle_gamma   90.00
#
_symmetry.space_group_name_H-M   'P 1'
#
loop_
_entity.id
_entity.type
_entity.pdbx_description
1 polymer ?
#
loop_
_entity_poly.entity_id
_entity_poly.type
_entity_poly.pdbx_seq_one_letter_code
_entity_poly.pdbx_strand_id
1 'polypeptide(L)'
;MWAGTWPTFHATILRSLLRVVLEHPRMARGRLFASYLSRSRHITSSVGSIGAAAAVAKILGLSVTEIAHAIGIAATQVVGLREMFGSHTKSFHPGRAAQCGLLAAFMAEGGYTSSDRALEAKRGWANVVGATKPDVQQNLEKWLGLEDNTVGLARDGAGRWEILRNSFKPFPCGIVVHPVIDACVRLHQDLATIGLVPSNIKTVVAKVHPLVLELTGKKEPQTGLEAKFSVYHGAACGLLFGKVTPAEFGNGVVKDTRVISLRDRIDAVISEKLAADQATVLLYLDNGQVLERHIDHAIGSIEVPMDDASLEKKFVGQCTPVLADGVKRASDACWAVENFQDISSITALL
;
A
#
# COMPACT_ATOMS: atom_id res chain seq x y z
N MET A 1 8.88 -12.54 -33.20
CA MET A 1 10.09 -11.87 -33.73
C MET A 1 10.14 -10.44 -33.22
N TRP A 2 10.64 -10.21 -31.99
CA TRP A 2 10.85 -8.86 -31.40
C TRP A 2 12.16 -8.85 -30.63
N ALA A 3 13.24 -9.05 -31.36
CA ALA A 3 14.61 -8.87 -30.91
C ALA A 3 15.22 -7.72 -31.71
N GLY A 4 14.78 -6.51 -31.41
CA GLY A 4 15.34 -5.27 -31.98
C GLY A 4 15.72 -4.36 -30.83
N THR A 5 17.01 -4.08 -30.73
CA THR A 5 17.74 -3.19 -29.85
C THR A 5 16.94 -1.99 -29.35
N TRP A 6 16.39 -2.12 -28.15
CA TRP A 6 15.91 -0.98 -27.39
C TRP A 6 17.13 -0.18 -26.94
N PRO A 7 17.16 1.14 -27.10
CA PRO A 7 18.20 1.95 -26.46
C PRO A 7 18.13 1.64 -24.96
N THR A 8 19.20 1.09 -24.42
CA THR A 8 19.31 0.60 -23.03
C THR A 8 18.82 1.61 -21.99
N PHE A 9 18.97 2.89 -22.26
CA PHE A 9 18.59 3.99 -21.39
C PHE A 9 17.07 4.15 -21.18
N HIS A 10 16.25 4.11 -22.24
CA HIS A 10 14.79 4.29 -22.15
C HIS A 10 14.09 3.06 -21.56
N ALA A 11 14.54 1.87 -21.91
CA ALA A 11 14.06 0.63 -21.31
C ALA A 11 14.37 0.57 -19.81
N THR A 12 15.48 1.15 -19.42
CA THR A 12 15.96 1.26 -18.04
C THR A 12 15.05 2.17 -17.19
N ILE A 13 14.70 3.36 -17.71
CA ILE A 13 13.78 4.29 -17.02
C ILE A 13 12.38 3.69 -16.88
N LEU A 14 11.85 3.08 -17.94
CA LEU A 14 10.52 2.46 -17.92
C LEU A 14 10.45 1.31 -16.92
N ARG A 15 11.49 0.46 -16.84
CA ARG A 15 11.61 -0.61 -15.86
C ARG A 15 11.71 -0.08 -14.44
N SER A 16 12.49 0.99 -14.22
CA SER A 16 12.66 1.63 -12.92
C SER A 16 11.38 2.25 -12.42
N LEU A 17 10.60 2.90 -13.29
CA LEU A 17 9.33 3.52 -12.94
C LEU A 17 8.25 2.50 -12.64
N LEU A 18 8.15 1.43 -13.44
CA LEU A 18 7.26 0.31 -13.14
C LEU A 18 7.65 -0.33 -11.80
N ARG A 19 8.93 -0.47 -11.51
CA ARG A 19 9.44 -1.00 -10.25
C ARG A 19 9.14 -0.07 -9.07
N VAL A 20 9.35 1.24 -9.24
CA VAL A 20 9.03 2.27 -8.24
C VAL A 20 7.53 2.30 -7.92
N VAL A 21 6.66 2.12 -8.91
CA VAL A 21 5.19 2.09 -8.72
C VAL A 21 4.74 0.82 -8.03
N LEU A 22 5.39 -0.31 -8.31
CA LEU A 22 5.00 -1.63 -7.80
C LEU A 22 5.70 -2.01 -6.48
N GLU A 23 6.86 -1.42 -6.15
CA GLU A 23 7.63 -1.69 -4.92
C GLU A 23 7.28 -0.75 -3.75
N HIS A 24 6.09 -0.21 -3.71
CA HIS A 24 5.64 0.69 -2.64
C HIS A 24 6.02 0.26 -1.20
N PRO A 25 5.97 -1.00 -0.77
CA PRO A 25 6.38 -1.41 0.58
C PRO A 25 7.89 -1.39 0.85
N ARG A 26 8.72 -1.56 -0.19
CA ARG A 26 10.20 -1.56 -0.05
C ARG A 26 10.86 -0.19 -0.14
N MET A 27 10.20 0.78 -0.75
CA MET A 27 10.64 2.16 -0.73
C MET A 27 10.73 2.74 0.71
N ALA A 28 10.03 2.12 1.68
CA ALA A 28 10.12 2.48 3.08
C ALA A 28 11.52 2.29 3.69
N ARG A 29 12.39 1.53 3.06
CA ARG A 29 13.77 1.26 3.54
C ARG A 29 14.85 2.10 2.85
N GLY A 30 14.53 2.98 1.90
CA GLY A 30 15.50 3.77 1.14
C GLY A 30 15.51 5.27 1.48
N ARG A 31 16.69 5.92 1.37
CA ARG A 31 16.85 7.37 1.61
C ARG A 31 15.94 8.23 0.71
N LEU A 32 15.60 7.75 -0.48
CA LEU A 32 14.67 8.43 -1.41
C LEU A 32 13.26 8.54 -0.79
N PHE A 33 12.82 7.48 -0.12
CA PHE A 33 11.53 7.46 0.57
C PHE A 33 11.52 8.41 1.78
N ALA A 34 12.60 8.44 2.57
CA ALA A 34 12.71 9.37 3.69
C ALA A 34 12.67 10.83 3.24
N SER A 35 13.39 11.17 2.15
CA SER A 35 13.35 12.51 1.55
C SER A 35 11.96 12.86 1.00
N TYR A 36 11.25 11.90 0.44
CA TYR A 36 9.91 12.08 -0.10
C TYR A 36 8.87 12.25 1.02
N LEU A 37 8.97 11.45 2.09
CA LEU A 37 8.12 11.57 3.28
C LEU A 37 8.36 12.90 4.01
N SER A 38 9.61 13.32 4.13
CA SER A 38 9.96 14.60 4.80
C SER A 38 9.33 15.82 4.15
N ARG A 39 8.94 15.73 2.86
CA ARG A 39 8.27 16.81 2.10
C ARG A 39 6.75 16.70 2.06
N SER A 40 6.14 15.87 2.90
CA SER A 40 4.68 15.74 3.07
C SER A 40 3.89 15.40 1.80
N ARG A 41 4.51 14.80 0.79
CA ARG A 41 3.85 14.35 -0.44
C ARG A 41 3.36 12.91 -0.32
N HIS A 42 2.21 12.63 -0.95
CA HIS A 42 1.68 11.27 -1.04
C HIS A 42 2.26 10.54 -2.26
N ILE A 43 3.05 9.51 -2.03
CA ILE A 43 3.79 8.76 -3.06
C ILE A 43 2.86 8.21 -4.13
N THR A 44 1.75 7.60 -3.74
CA THR A 44 0.77 7.01 -4.67
C THR A 44 0.33 8.01 -5.74
N SER A 45 0.10 9.26 -5.36
CA SER A 45 -0.30 10.31 -6.29
C SER A 45 0.84 10.73 -7.22
N SER A 46 2.06 10.79 -6.69
CA SER A 46 3.20 11.35 -7.42
C SER A 46 3.81 10.33 -8.38
N VAL A 47 4.10 9.13 -7.90
CA VAL A 47 4.73 8.06 -8.69
C VAL A 47 3.69 7.31 -9.51
N GLY A 48 2.47 7.16 -8.95
CA GLY A 48 1.37 6.43 -9.59
C GLY A 48 0.96 7.02 -10.93
N SER A 49 0.99 8.34 -11.10
CA SER A 49 0.68 9.00 -12.38
C SER A 49 1.66 8.58 -13.48
N ILE A 50 2.94 8.54 -13.15
CA ILE A 50 4.02 8.17 -14.07
C ILE A 50 3.90 6.69 -14.47
N GLY A 51 3.66 5.81 -13.48
CA GLY A 51 3.47 4.38 -13.74
C GLY A 51 2.21 4.07 -14.53
N ALA A 52 1.11 4.77 -14.26
CA ALA A 52 -0.11 4.63 -15.03
C ALA A 52 0.08 5.04 -16.49
N ALA A 53 0.79 6.15 -16.76
CA ALA A 53 1.13 6.58 -18.13
C ALA A 53 1.94 5.51 -18.86
N ALA A 54 2.97 4.97 -18.22
CA ALA A 54 3.81 3.92 -18.81
C ALA A 54 3.00 2.64 -19.12
N ALA A 55 2.13 2.23 -18.20
CA ALA A 55 1.29 1.05 -18.36
C ALA A 55 0.28 1.21 -19.49
N VAL A 56 -0.47 2.32 -19.52
CA VAL A 56 -1.47 2.59 -20.55
C VAL A 56 -0.83 2.75 -21.92
N ALA A 57 0.26 3.53 -22.02
CA ALA A 57 1.00 3.69 -23.28
C ALA A 57 1.51 2.33 -23.81
N LYS A 58 1.94 1.42 -22.93
CA LYS A 58 2.32 0.06 -23.31
C LYS A 58 1.15 -0.76 -23.81
N ILE A 59 -0.01 -0.69 -23.16
CA ILE A 59 -1.25 -1.39 -23.59
C ILE A 59 -1.73 -0.88 -24.95
N LEU A 60 -1.62 0.43 -25.21
CA LEU A 60 -1.94 1.05 -26.51
C LEU A 60 -0.94 0.70 -27.61
N GLY A 61 0.18 0.05 -27.29
CA GLY A 61 1.21 -0.33 -28.27
C GLY A 61 2.06 0.84 -28.78
N LEU A 62 2.12 1.94 -28.01
CA LEU A 62 2.86 3.14 -28.41
C LEU A 62 4.35 2.87 -28.57
N SER A 63 5.00 3.64 -29.43
CA SER A 63 6.46 3.61 -29.63
C SER A 63 7.21 4.06 -28.38
N VAL A 64 8.50 3.75 -28.30
CA VAL A 64 9.37 4.15 -27.17
C VAL A 64 9.36 5.68 -26.97
N THR A 65 9.36 6.45 -28.05
CA THR A 65 9.32 7.90 -28.01
C THR A 65 7.99 8.41 -27.45
N GLU A 66 6.87 7.87 -27.90
CA GLU A 66 5.54 8.22 -27.39
C GLU A 66 5.38 7.83 -25.93
N ILE A 67 5.90 6.66 -25.51
CA ILE A 67 5.93 6.25 -24.10
C ILE A 67 6.74 7.26 -23.26
N ALA A 68 7.90 7.71 -23.76
CA ALA A 68 8.69 8.73 -23.07
C ALA A 68 7.92 10.06 -22.95
N HIS A 69 7.19 10.46 -23.99
CA HIS A 69 6.32 11.64 -23.95
C HIS A 69 5.17 11.46 -22.96
N ALA A 70 4.48 10.32 -22.94
CA ALA A 70 3.43 10.02 -21.98
C ALA A 70 3.94 10.13 -20.53
N ILE A 71 5.12 9.58 -20.24
CA ILE A 71 5.78 9.68 -18.93
C ILE A 71 6.04 11.14 -18.55
N GLY A 72 6.59 11.93 -19.47
CA GLY A 72 6.89 13.33 -19.22
C GLY A 72 5.65 14.19 -19.01
N ILE A 73 4.59 13.94 -19.78
CA ILE A 73 3.27 14.60 -19.62
C ILE A 73 2.67 14.27 -18.24
N ALA A 74 2.75 13.00 -17.81
CA ALA A 74 2.26 12.60 -16.51
C ALA A 74 3.09 13.18 -15.36
N ALA A 75 4.42 13.20 -15.50
CA ALA A 75 5.35 13.67 -14.47
C ALA A 75 5.11 15.14 -14.09
N THR A 76 4.66 15.98 -15.01
CA THR A 76 4.36 17.39 -14.75
C THR A 76 3.03 17.61 -14.03
N GLN A 77 2.17 16.59 -13.93
CA GLN A 77 0.84 16.66 -13.30
C GLN A 77 0.79 16.04 -11.89
N VAL A 78 1.91 15.65 -11.34
CA VAL A 78 1.94 14.94 -10.06
C VAL A 78 1.65 15.87 -8.88
N VAL A 79 0.65 15.49 -8.08
CA VAL A 79 0.21 16.22 -6.89
C VAL A 79 -0.15 15.23 -5.77
N GLY A 80 -0.57 15.73 -4.63
CA GLY A 80 -1.05 14.93 -3.50
C GLY A 80 -0.31 15.25 -2.21
N LEU A 81 -1.07 15.60 -1.17
CA LEU A 81 -0.57 16.00 0.13
C LEU A 81 -0.92 14.93 1.17
N ARG A 82 0.02 14.64 2.07
CA ARG A 82 -0.21 13.73 3.21
C ARG A 82 -1.19 14.33 4.22
N GLU A 83 -1.35 15.66 4.23
CA GLU A 83 -2.34 16.35 5.05
C GLU A 83 -3.78 15.84 4.81
N MET A 84 -4.04 15.26 3.63
CA MET A 84 -5.35 14.68 3.29
C MET A 84 -5.63 13.33 3.98
N PHE A 85 -4.69 12.78 4.75
CA PHE A 85 -4.88 11.50 5.44
C PHE A 85 -6.00 11.61 6.49
N GLY A 86 -6.95 10.65 6.45
CA GLY A 86 -8.18 10.71 7.25
C GLY A 86 -9.36 11.39 6.56
N SER A 87 -9.22 11.82 5.31
CA SER A 87 -10.29 12.40 4.49
C SER A 87 -10.54 11.57 3.22
N HIS A 88 -11.67 11.84 2.52
CA HIS A 88 -11.97 11.24 1.21
C HIS A 88 -10.91 11.61 0.16
N THR A 89 -10.31 12.80 0.26
CA THR A 89 -9.29 13.29 -0.67
C THR A 89 -8.05 12.38 -0.70
N LYS A 90 -7.72 11.70 0.41
CA LYS A 90 -6.64 10.68 0.38
C LYS A 90 -6.95 9.57 -0.62
N SER A 91 -8.20 9.08 -0.66
CA SER A 91 -8.62 8.03 -1.59
C SER A 91 -8.78 8.52 -3.03
N PHE A 92 -8.98 9.82 -3.22
CA PHE A 92 -8.95 10.46 -4.54
C PHE A 92 -7.56 10.41 -5.20
N HIS A 93 -6.47 10.41 -4.43
CA HIS A 93 -5.12 10.44 -4.96
C HIS A 93 -4.79 9.31 -5.96
N PRO A 94 -5.04 8.01 -5.68
CA PRO A 94 -4.81 6.95 -6.66
C PRO A 94 -5.72 7.08 -7.90
N GLY A 95 -6.98 7.51 -7.73
CA GLY A 95 -7.88 7.78 -8.85
C GLY A 95 -7.36 8.91 -9.75
N ARG A 96 -6.88 10.00 -9.16
CA ARG A 96 -6.27 11.10 -9.90
C ARG A 96 -4.97 10.67 -10.60
N ALA A 97 -4.16 9.83 -9.95
CA ALA A 97 -2.95 9.29 -10.56
C ALA A 97 -3.29 8.46 -11.82
N ALA A 98 -4.28 7.58 -11.72
CA ALA A 98 -4.75 6.79 -12.85
C ALA A 98 -5.28 7.67 -13.99
N GLN A 99 -6.10 8.68 -13.67
CA GLN A 99 -6.63 9.65 -14.63
C GLN A 99 -5.50 10.43 -15.34
N CYS A 100 -4.49 10.90 -14.59
CA CYS A 100 -3.35 11.62 -15.17
C CYS A 100 -2.57 10.73 -16.14
N GLY A 101 -2.34 9.47 -15.76
CA GLY A 101 -1.61 8.53 -16.60
C GLY A 101 -2.37 8.16 -17.87
N LEU A 102 -3.66 7.90 -17.77
CA LEU A 102 -4.53 7.61 -18.91
C LEU A 102 -4.55 8.77 -19.90
N LEU A 103 -4.80 9.99 -19.41
CA LEU A 103 -4.80 11.19 -20.24
C LEU A 103 -3.45 11.43 -20.91
N ALA A 104 -2.35 11.26 -20.18
CA ALA A 104 -1.00 11.45 -20.72
C ALA A 104 -0.69 10.49 -21.86
N ALA A 105 -1.13 9.23 -21.75
CA ALA A 105 -0.95 8.23 -22.81
C ALA A 105 -1.74 8.59 -24.07
N PHE A 106 -3.01 8.98 -23.94
CA PHE A 106 -3.82 9.44 -25.08
C PHE A 106 -3.28 10.72 -25.72
N MET A 107 -2.76 11.65 -24.93
CA MET A 107 -2.11 12.85 -25.48
C MET A 107 -0.89 12.48 -26.31
N ALA A 108 -0.05 11.57 -25.81
CA ALA A 108 1.14 11.10 -26.55
C ALA A 108 0.78 10.34 -27.83
N GLU A 109 -0.27 9.50 -27.79
CA GLU A 109 -0.84 8.81 -28.94
C GLU A 109 -1.30 9.83 -30.03
N GLY A 110 -1.89 10.94 -29.60
CA GLY A 110 -2.29 12.05 -30.46
C GLY A 110 -1.14 12.96 -30.92
N GLY A 111 0.13 12.58 -30.67
CA GLY A 111 1.31 13.32 -31.09
C GLY A 111 1.73 14.47 -30.16
N TYR A 112 1.18 14.55 -28.94
CA TYR A 112 1.58 15.56 -27.97
C TYR A 112 2.97 15.20 -27.39
N THR A 113 3.87 16.18 -27.33
CA THR A 113 5.27 15.95 -26.96
C THR A 113 5.59 16.47 -25.57
N SER A 114 6.59 15.87 -24.93
CA SER A 114 7.24 16.36 -23.73
C SER A 114 8.77 16.30 -23.86
N SER A 115 9.48 16.75 -22.82
CA SER A 115 10.91 16.50 -22.73
C SER A 115 11.17 15.00 -22.59
N ASP A 116 12.11 14.47 -23.34
CA ASP A 116 12.65 13.11 -23.23
C ASP A 116 13.44 12.87 -21.92
N ARG A 117 13.78 13.95 -21.22
CA ARG A 117 14.51 13.97 -19.94
C ARG A 117 13.68 14.54 -18.79
N ALA A 118 12.37 14.37 -18.85
CA ALA A 118 11.42 14.94 -17.88
C ALA A 118 11.69 14.47 -16.44
N LEU A 119 12.25 13.30 -16.23
CA LEU A 119 12.48 12.73 -14.90
C LEU A 119 13.81 13.15 -14.29
N GLU A 120 14.92 13.00 -15.02
CA GLU A 120 16.28 13.11 -14.50
C GLU A 120 16.95 14.47 -14.74
N ALA A 121 16.41 15.31 -15.62
CA ALA A 121 16.99 16.60 -15.95
C ALA A 121 17.10 17.53 -14.72
N LYS A 122 17.97 18.52 -14.76
CA LYS A 122 18.15 19.51 -13.67
C LYS A 122 16.85 20.17 -13.20
N ARG A 123 15.89 20.35 -14.11
CA ARG A 123 14.55 20.88 -13.82
C ARG A 123 13.46 19.80 -13.91
N GLY A 124 13.87 18.53 -13.92
CA GLY A 124 13.00 17.38 -14.03
C GLY A 124 12.34 17.00 -12.70
N TRP A 125 11.43 16.04 -12.80
CA TRP A 125 10.59 15.57 -11.71
C TRP A 125 11.38 15.18 -10.46
N ALA A 126 12.47 14.41 -10.58
CA ALA A 126 13.27 13.96 -9.46
C ALA A 126 13.80 15.11 -8.61
N ASN A 127 14.29 16.18 -9.25
CA ASN A 127 14.77 17.36 -8.54
C ASN A 127 13.63 18.17 -7.90
N VAL A 128 12.47 18.26 -8.56
CA VAL A 128 11.29 18.95 -8.01
C VAL A 128 10.77 18.23 -6.76
N VAL A 129 10.79 16.91 -6.75
CA VAL A 129 10.37 16.13 -5.55
C VAL A 129 11.48 15.99 -4.51
N GLY A 130 12.67 16.52 -4.81
CA GLY A 130 13.77 16.64 -3.85
C GLY A 130 14.66 15.43 -3.74
N ALA A 131 14.68 14.58 -4.75
CA ALA A 131 15.72 13.56 -4.87
C ALA A 131 17.06 14.21 -5.21
N THR A 132 18.13 13.82 -4.54
CA THR A 132 19.48 14.26 -4.92
C THR A 132 20.00 13.45 -6.10
N LYS A 133 20.83 14.05 -6.96
CA LYS A 133 21.38 13.35 -8.12
C LYS A 133 22.13 12.06 -7.78
N PRO A 134 23.01 12.02 -6.76
CA PRO A 134 23.70 10.79 -6.37
C PRO A 134 22.73 9.69 -5.93
N ASP A 135 21.67 10.06 -5.18
CA ASP A 135 20.69 9.10 -4.69
C ASP A 135 19.86 8.51 -5.85
N VAL A 136 19.51 9.32 -6.86
CA VAL A 136 18.76 8.86 -8.03
C VAL A 136 19.60 7.91 -8.86
N GLN A 137 20.84 8.27 -9.20
CA GLN A 137 21.70 7.48 -10.07
C GLN A 137 22.13 6.18 -9.39
N GLN A 138 22.60 6.24 -8.15
CA GLN A 138 23.06 5.08 -7.38
C GLN A 138 21.92 4.10 -7.10
N ASN A 139 20.71 4.60 -6.80
CA ASN A 139 19.56 3.74 -6.62
C ASN A 139 19.03 3.18 -7.94
N LEU A 140 19.07 3.94 -9.03
CA LEU A 140 18.72 3.44 -10.36
C LEU A 140 19.63 2.30 -10.78
N GLU A 141 20.95 2.46 -10.67
CA GLU A 141 21.94 1.43 -10.99
C GLU A 141 21.71 0.17 -10.18
N LYS A 142 21.52 0.31 -8.85
CA LYS A 142 21.22 -0.79 -7.94
C LYS A 142 19.88 -1.46 -8.22
N TRP A 143 18.82 -0.69 -8.51
CA TRP A 143 17.48 -1.23 -8.77
C TRP A 143 17.38 -1.87 -10.15
N LEU A 144 18.17 -1.40 -11.10
CA LEU A 144 18.26 -1.97 -12.42
C LEU A 144 19.21 -3.16 -12.47
N GLY A 145 20.01 -3.37 -11.37
CA GLY A 145 21.07 -4.37 -11.27
C GLY A 145 22.13 -4.20 -12.36
N LEU A 146 22.38 -2.95 -12.77
CA LEU A 146 23.42 -2.64 -13.74
C LEU A 146 24.81 -2.96 -13.20
N GLU A 147 24.94 -3.05 -11.87
CA GLU A 147 26.20 -3.34 -11.18
C GLU A 147 26.69 -4.78 -11.40
N ASP A 148 25.79 -5.73 -11.65
CA ASP A 148 26.15 -7.16 -11.70
C ASP A 148 25.69 -7.89 -12.96
N ASN A 149 25.31 -7.18 -14.02
CA ASN A 149 24.74 -7.74 -15.25
C ASN A 149 23.55 -8.72 -15.02
N THR A 150 23.00 -8.77 -13.80
CA THR A 150 21.88 -9.63 -13.45
C THR A 150 20.53 -9.00 -13.76
N VAL A 151 20.52 -7.80 -14.33
CA VAL A 151 19.33 -7.17 -14.86
C VAL A 151 19.05 -7.68 -16.25
N GLY A 152 18.63 -8.87 -16.24
CA GLY A 152 17.84 -9.39 -17.32
C GLY A 152 16.43 -9.63 -16.80
N LEU A 153 15.45 -9.39 -17.58
CA LEU A 153 14.49 -10.46 -17.80
C LEU A 153 15.34 -11.72 -17.79
N ALA A 154 15.13 -12.62 -16.81
CA ALA A 154 15.80 -13.91 -16.84
C ALA A 154 15.72 -14.40 -18.29
N ARG A 155 16.81 -14.88 -18.86
CA ARG A 155 16.89 -15.32 -20.26
C ARG A 155 15.83 -16.39 -20.60
N ASP A 156 15.22 -16.96 -19.56
CA ASP A 156 14.15 -17.95 -19.58
C ASP A 156 12.72 -17.35 -19.58
N GLY A 157 12.56 -16.03 -19.69
CA GLY A 157 11.25 -15.36 -19.62
C GLY A 157 10.63 -15.33 -18.24
N ALA A 158 11.24 -15.94 -17.23
CA ALA A 158 10.82 -15.88 -15.83
C ALA A 158 11.32 -14.60 -15.16
N GLY A 159 11.06 -13.45 -15.78
CA GLY A 159 11.36 -12.15 -15.19
C GLY A 159 10.73 -12.03 -13.81
N ARG A 160 11.41 -11.36 -12.89
CA ARG A 160 10.84 -11.08 -11.56
C ARG A 160 9.72 -10.06 -11.72
N TRP A 161 8.51 -10.54 -11.93
CA TRP A 161 7.34 -9.69 -11.95
C TRP A 161 7.09 -9.14 -10.55
N GLU A 162 7.15 -7.83 -10.38
CA GLU A 162 6.94 -7.20 -9.07
C GLU A 162 5.52 -7.45 -8.52
N ILE A 163 4.55 -7.75 -9.37
CA ILE A 163 3.20 -8.13 -8.94
C ILE A 163 3.21 -9.43 -8.10
N LEU A 164 4.16 -10.34 -8.32
CA LEU A 164 4.31 -11.56 -7.51
C LEU A 164 4.84 -11.28 -6.10
N ARG A 165 5.30 -10.06 -5.84
CA ARG A 165 5.82 -9.60 -4.56
C ARG A 165 4.86 -8.62 -3.89
N ASN A 166 3.61 -8.62 -4.31
CA ASN A 166 2.58 -7.78 -3.75
C ASN A 166 2.12 -8.32 -2.39
N SER A 167 1.84 -7.41 -1.46
CA SER A 167 1.22 -7.73 -0.18
C SER A 167 -0.27 -7.42 -0.23
N PHE A 168 -1.09 -8.22 0.43
CA PHE A 168 -2.53 -7.99 0.56
C PHE A 168 -2.86 -7.44 1.95
N LYS A 169 -3.64 -6.38 2.01
CA LYS A 169 -4.08 -5.82 3.30
C LYS A 169 -5.24 -6.65 3.88
N PRO A 170 -5.05 -7.38 4.98
CA PRO A 170 -6.17 -8.04 5.67
C PRO A 170 -7.06 -7.02 6.39
N PHE A 171 -6.49 -5.88 6.80
CA PHE A 171 -7.21 -4.83 7.54
C PHE A 171 -7.32 -3.55 6.68
N PRO A 172 -8.50 -2.90 6.63
CA PRO A 172 -8.78 -1.77 5.73
C PRO A 172 -8.28 -0.43 6.28
N CYS A 173 -7.01 -0.36 6.70
CA CYS A 173 -6.41 0.80 7.35
C CYS A 173 -4.96 1.07 6.88
N GLY A 174 -4.24 1.94 7.55
CA GLY A 174 -2.81 2.17 7.31
C GLY A 174 -2.00 0.89 7.51
N ILE A 175 -1.13 0.54 6.53
CA ILE A 175 -0.41 -0.73 6.57
C ILE A 175 0.51 -0.86 7.79
N VAL A 176 1.06 0.25 8.28
CA VAL A 176 1.94 0.26 9.45
C VAL A 176 1.24 -0.11 10.77
N VAL A 177 -0.10 -0.14 10.78
CA VAL A 177 -0.90 -0.57 11.95
C VAL A 177 -1.15 -2.07 11.97
N HIS A 178 -0.96 -2.75 10.83
CA HIS A 178 -1.32 -4.16 10.68
C HIS A 178 -0.64 -5.08 11.71
N PRO A 179 0.67 -4.93 12.04
CA PRO A 179 1.28 -5.76 13.08
C PRO A 179 0.62 -5.60 14.46
N VAL A 180 0.21 -4.37 14.82
CA VAL A 180 -0.51 -4.12 16.07
C VAL A 180 -1.88 -4.77 16.07
N ILE A 181 -2.63 -4.66 14.97
CA ILE A 181 -3.95 -5.28 14.85
C ILE A 181 -3.84 -6.80 14.90
N ASP A 182 -2.89 -7.39 14.17
CA ASP A 182 -2.65 -8.84 14.15
C ASP A 182 -2.32 -9.35 15.56
N ALA A 183 -1.44 -8.66 16.29
CA ALA A 183 -1.16 -8.96 17.69
C ALA A 183 -2.43 -8.91 18.56
N CYS A 184 -3.24 -7.86 18.40
CA CYS A 184 -4.46 -7.66 19.19
C CYS A 184 -5.53 -8.71 18.89
N VAL A 185 -5.69 -9.13 17.64
CA VAL A 185 -6.63 -10.20 17.25
C VAL A 185 -6.20 -11.54 17.87
N ARG A 186 -4.90 -11.85 17.86
CA ARG A 186 -4.37 -13.07 18.51
C ARG A 186 -4.52 -13.00 20.02
N LEU A 187 -4.22 -11.85 20.64
CA LEU A 187 -4.41 -11.66 22.08
C LEU A 187 -5.87 -11.75 22.52
N HIS A 188 -6.83 -11.37 21.68
CA HIS A 188 -8.24 -11.61 21.91
C HIS A 188 -8.55 -13.12 22.03
N GLN A 189 -7.95 -13.94 21.16
CA GLN A 189 -8.07 -15.40 21.21
C GLN A 189 -7.38 -15.97 22.45
N ASP A 190 -6.19 -15.47 22.79
CA ASP A 190 -5.46 -15.88 23.98
C ASP A 190 -6.27 -15.61 25.26
N LEU A 191 -6.91 -14.43 25.38
CA LEU A 191 -7.82 -14.11 26.49
C LEU A 191 -8.95 -15.13 26.62
N ALA A 192 -9.62 -15.45 25.51
CA ALA A 192 -10.70 -16.44 25.50
C ALA A 192 -10.22 -17.83 25.95
N THR A 193 -9.02 -18.23 25.54
CA THR A 193 -8.42 -19.53 25.91
C THR A 193 -8.18 -19.66 27.41
N ILE A 194 -7.87 -18.56 28.10
CA ILE A 194 -7.66 -18.55 29.56
C ILE A 194 -8.92 -18.14 30.33
N GLY A 195 -10.09 -18.10 29.68
CA GLY A 195 -11.38 -17.78 30.29
C GLY A 195 -11.57 -16.31 30.68
N LEU A 196 -10.78 -15.40 30.09
CA LEU A 196 -10.87 -13.96 30.29
C LEU A 196 -11.51 -13.27 29.11
N VAL A 197 -11.98 -12.05 29.31
CA VAL A 197 -12.69 -11.22 28.35
C VAL A 197 -12.03 -9.83 28.26
N PRO A 198 -12.27 -9.05 27.20
CA PRO A 198 -11.62 -7.74 27.03
C PRO A 198 -11.86 -6.74 28.16
N SER A 199 -12.92 -6.90 28.97
CA SER A 199 -13.14 -6.08 30.16
C SER A 199 -12.10 -6.28 31.27
N ASN A 200 -11.40 -7.42 31.28
CA ASN A 200 -10.29 -7.68 32.21
C ASN A 200 -8.97 -6.98 31.84
N ILE A 201 -8.93 -6.28 30.70
CA ILE A 201 -7.76 -5.52 30.28
C ILE A 201 -7.70 -4.22 31.10
N LYS A 202 -6.65 -4.04 31.89
CA LYS A 202 -6.37 -2.81 32.63
C LYS A 202 -5.69 -1.76 31.74
N THR A 203 -4.63 -2.13 31.05
CA THR A 203 -3.84 -1.24 30.19
C THR A 203 -3.23 -2.04 29.04
N VAL A 204 -3.03 -1.38 27.89
CA VAL A 204 -2.38 -1.93 26.71
C VAL A 204 -1.18 -1.07 26.36
N VAL A 205 -0.04 -1.70 26.12
CA VAL A 205 1.16 -1.01 25.60
C VAL A 205 1.55 -1.62 24.27
N ALA A 206 1.47 -0.82 23.20
CA ALA A 206 1.91 -1.19 21.87
C ALA A 206 3.27 -0.56 21.58
N LYS A 207 4.35 -1.36 21.56
CA LYS A 207 5.68 -0.90 21.11
C LYS A 207 5.73 -0.93 19.60
N VAL A 208 6.03 0.20 18.98
CA VAL A 208 5.94 0.41 17.54
C VAL A 208 7.11 1.22 16.98
N HIS A 209 7.38 1.06 15.68
CA HIS A 209 8.32 1.92 14.97
C HIS A 209 7.82 3.38 14.93
N PRO A 210 8.70 4.42 14.93
CA PRO A 210 8.29 5.84 14.88
C PRO A 210 7.30 6.19 13.76
N LEU A 211 7.45 5.56 12.59
CA LEU A 211 6.58 5.77 11.43
C LEU A 211 5.10 5.44 11.71
N VAL A 212 4.81 4.54 12.66
CA VAL A 212 3.43 4.19 13.02
C VAL A 212 2.73 5.39 13.62
N LEU A 213 3.35 6.10 14.55
CA LEU A 213 2.76 7.28 15.16
C LEU A 213 2.74 8.47 14.21
N GLU A 214 3.76 8.61 13.36
CA GLU A 214 3.79 9.65 12.32
C GLU A 214 2.61 9.53 11.34
N LEU A 215 2.27 8.31 10.92
CA LEU A 215 1.24 8.06 9.90
C LEU A 215 -0.14 7.79 10.48
N THR A 216 -0.22 7.20 11.69
CA THR A 216 -1.45 6.65 12.25
C THR A 216 -1.63 6.94 13.74
N GLY A 217 -1.06 8.04 14.22
CA GLY A 217 -1.08 8.44 15.63
C GLY A 217 -2.36 9.16 16.09
N LYS A 218 -3.46 9.20 15.31
CA LYS A 218 -4.72 9.82 15.74
C LYS A 218 -5.29 9.07 16.95
N LYS A 219 -5.21 9.69 18.13
CA LYS A 219 -5.68 9.06 19.38
C LYS A 219 -7.22 9.09 19.48
N GLU A 220 -7.85 10.17 19.05
CA GLU A 220 -9.29 10.40 19.16
C GLU A 220 -9.94 10.61 17.78
N PRO A 221 -10.03 9.57 16.94
CA PRO A 221 -10.70 9.70 15.66
C PRO A 221 -12.20 9.94 15.87
N GLN A 222 -12.77 10.87 15.09
CA GLN A 222 -14.17 11.25 15.15
C GLN A 222 -15.01 10.55 14.08
N THR A 223 -14.36 10.04 13.03
CA THR A 223 -15.00 9.38 11.89
C THR A 223 -14.29 8.08 11.55
N GLY A 224 -14.98 7.20 10.81
CA GLY A 224 -14.38 5.96 10.31
C GLY A 224 -13.18 6.18 9.41
N LEU A 225 -13.16 7.26 8.62
CA LEU A 225 -12.01 7.61 7.79
C LEU A 225 -10.79 7.99 8.64
N GLU A 226 -10.98 8.77 9.69
CA GLU A 226 -9.90 9.10 10.64
C GLU A 226 -9.42 7.87 11.41
N ALA A 227 -10.34 6.98 11.78
CA ALA A 227 -10.05 5.75 12.51
C ALA A 227 -9.10 4.82 11.72
N LYS A 228 -9.13 4.83 10.39
CA LYS A 228 -8.17 4.11 9.53
C LYS A 228 -6.73 4.62 9.67
N PHE A 229 -6.53 5.77 10.33
CA PHE A 229 -5.25 6.38 10.67
C PHE A 229 -5.04 6.46 12.18
N SER A 230 -5.64 5.52 12.93
CA SER A 230 -5.52 5.40 14.38
C SER A 230 -5.04 4.00 14.77
N VAL A 231 -3.81 3.89 15.24
CA VAL A 231 -3.29 2.64 15.82
C VAL A 231 -4.09 2.25 17.06
N TYR A 232 -4.56 3.23 17.83
CA TYR A 232 -5.36 3.03 19.03
C TYR A 232 -6.72 2.42 18.73
N HIS A 233 -7.41 2.92 17.69
CA HIS A 233 -8.70 2.37 17.27
C HIS A 233 -8.56 0.95 16.72
N GLY A 234 -7.56 0.71 15.84
CA GLY A 234 -7.29 -0.61 15.29
C GLY A 234 -7.00 -1.65 16.37
N ALA A 235 -6.17 -1.28 17.36
CA ALA A 235 -5.86 -2.13 18.51
C ALA A 235 -7.10 -2.42 19.37
N ALA A 236 -7.90 -1.38 19.70
CA ALA A 236 -9.11 -1.55 20.49
C ALA A 236 -10.11 -2.47 19.80
N CYS A 237 -10.34 -2.32 18.49
CA CYS A 237 -11.22 -3.19 17.74
C CYS A 237 -10.70 -4.63 17.68
N GLY A 238 -9.40 -4.83 17.45
CA GLY A 238 -8.78 -6.16 17.45
C GLY A 238 -8.97 -6.89 18.79
N LEU A 239 -8.77 -6.19 19.90
CA LEU A 239 -8.95 -6.74 21.25
C LEU A 239 -10.41 -6.98 21.62
N LEU A 240 -11.34 -6.10 21.23
CA LEU A 240 -12.76 -6.22 21.59
C LEU A 240 -13.49 -7.26 20.74
N PHE A 241 -13.23 -7.28 19.43
CA PHE A 241 -14.05 -8.06 18.50
C PHE A 241 -13.33 -9.27 17.90
N GLY A 242 -12.01 -9.43 18.13
CA GLY A 242 -11.20 -10.48 17.52
C GLY A 242 -11.13 -10.41 15.99
N LYS A 243 -11.53 -9.28 15.41
CA LYS A 243 -11.53 -9.02 13.97
C LYS A 243 -11.48 -7.52 13.71
N VAL A 244 -10.97 -7.13 12.52
CA VAL A 244 -10.96 -5.74 12.08
C VAL A 244 -11.25 -5.70 10.58
N THR A 245 -12.52 -5.53 10.24
CA THR A 245 -13.07 -5.45 8.89
C THR A 245 -13.53 -4.01 8.58
N PRO A 246 -14.09 -3.71 7.41
CA PRO A 246 -14.68 -2.39 7.15
C PRO A 246 -15.75 -1.97 8.16
N ALA A 247 -16.48 -2.93 8.74
CA ALA A 247 -17.53 -2.65 9.72
C ALA A 247 -16.98 -2.01 11.00
N GLU A 248 -15.79 -2.45 11.47
CA GLU A 248 -15.15 -1.92 12.67
C GLU A 248 -14.63 -0.48 12.46
N PHE A 249 -14.55 -0.01 11.21
CA PHE A 249 -14.29 1.40 10.87
C PHE A 249 -15.56 2.20 10.54
N GLY A 250 -16.73 1.68 10.84
CA GLY A 250 -17.98 2.44 10.75
C GLY A 250 -18.07 3.53 11.82
N ASN A 251 -18.71 4.67 11.51
CA ASN A 251 -18.86 5.79 12.44
C ASN A 251 -19.52 5.39 13.77
N GLY A 252 -20.44 4.42 13.75
CA GLY A 252 -21.06 3.88 14.97
C GLY A 252 -20.05 3.20 15.90
N VAL A 253 -19.13 2.39 15.33
CA VAL A 253 -18.09 1.71 16.12
C VAL A 253 -17.05 2.69 16.64
N VAL A 254 -16.70 3.71 15.87
CA VAL A 254 -15.76 4.77 16.32
C VAL A 254 -16.29 5.50 17.55
N LYS A 255 -17.62 5.62 17.67
CA LYS A 255 -18.33 6.28 18.77
C LYS A 255 -18.85 5.29 19.85
N ASP A 256 -18.62 3.99 19.68
CA ASP A 256 -18.99 2.98 20.69
C ASP A 256 -18.21 3.21 21.99
N THR A 257 -18.92 3.36 23.09
CA THR A 257 -18.32 3.66 24.40
C THR A 257 -17.34 2.58 24.86
N ARG A 258 -17.54 1.31 24.48
CA ARG A 258 -16.63 0.19 24.78
C ARG A 258 -15.30 0.39 24.04
N VAL A 259 -15.37 0.77 22.77
CA VAL A 259 -14.18 1.04 21.94
C VAL A 259 -13.43 2.26 22.46
N ILE A 260 -14.14 3.34 22.79
CA ILE A 260 -13.54 4.55 23.37
C ILE A 260 -12.85 4.21 24.69
N SER A 261 -13.56 3.54 25.62
CA SER A 261 -13.00 3.19 26.91
C SER A 261 -11.75 2.31 26.84
N LEU A 262 -11.69 1.37 25.89
CA LEU A 262 -10.48 0.57 25.70
C LEU A 262 -9.39 1.37 24.99
N ARG A 263 -9.73 2.14 23.95
CA ARG A 263 -8.80 3.02 23.24
C ARG A 263 -8.06 3.99 24.16
N ASP A 264 -8.76 4.52 25.17
CA ASP A 264 -8.17 5.47 26.13
C ASP A 264 -7.15 4.80 27.07
N ARG A 265 -7.20 3.47 27.19
CA ARG A 265 -6.24 2.65 27.96
C ARG A 265 -5.10 2.09 27.11
N ILE A 266 -5.01 2.47 25.83
CA ILE A 266 -3.94 2.04 24.94
C ILE A 266 -2.89 3.13 24.83
N ASP A 267 -1.64 2.77 25.11
CA ASP A 267 -0.47 3.59 24.86
C ASP A 267 0.38 2.99 23.73
N ALA A 268 0.72 3.82 22.75
CA ALA A 268 1.66 3.46 21.71
C ALA A 268 3.02 4.09 22.01
N VAL A 269 4.03 3.24 22.21
CA VAL A 269 5.37 3.64 22.63
C VAL A 269 6.36 3.39 21.49
N ILE A 270 7.15 4.40 21.16
CA ILE A 270 8.16 4.31 20.12
C ILE A 270 9.28 3.36 20.56
N SER A 271 9.67 2.46 19.65
CA SER A 271 10.84 1.61 19.76
C SER A 271 11.61 1.65 18.43
N GLU A 272 12.78 2.28 18.45
CA GLU A 272 13.68 2.33 17.27
C GLU A 272 14.31 0.99 16.93
N LYS A 273 14.18 0.00 17.82
CA LYS A 273 14.66 -1.37 17.58
C LYS A 273 13.72 -2.18 16.68
N LEU A 274 12.46 -1.77 16.57
CA LEU A 274 11.47 -2.44 15.73
C LEU A 274 11.54 -1.91 14.30
N ALA A 275 11.38 -2.79 13.32
CA ALA A 275 11.17 -2.39 11.93
C ALA A 275 9.72 -1.86 11.74
N ALA A 276 9.46 -1.18 10.62
CA ALA A 276 8.16 -0.56 10.36
C ALA A 276 7.01 -1.57 10.17
N ASP A 277 7.33 -2.83 9.94
CA ASP A 277 6.45 -3.98 9.77
C ASP A 277 6.40 -4.88 11.02
N GLN A 278 6.98 -4.43 12.15
CA GLN A 278 7.00 -5.14 13.43
C GLN A 278 6.23 -4.39 14.51
N ALA A 279 5.69 -5.14 15.47
CA ALA A 279 5.11 -4.59 16.69
C ALA A 279 5.19 -5.59 17.85
N THR A 280 5.20 -5.07 19.08
CA THR A 280 5.00 -5.86 20.29
C THR A 280 3.88 -5.26 21.11
N VAL A 281 2.86 -6.05 21.43
CA VAL A 281 1.73 -5.62 22.23
C VAL A 281 1.73 -6.36 23.58
N LEU A 282 1.65 -5.59 24.66
CA LEU A 282 1.51 -6.11 26.03
C LEU A 282 0.13 -5.73 26.57
N LEU A 283 -0.58 -6.72 27.11
CA LEU A 283 -1.82 -6.54 27.85
C LEU A 283 -1.53 -6.72 29.33
N TYR A 284 -1.80 -5.71 30.13
CA TYR A 284 -1.80 -5.78 31.58
C TYR A 284 -3.23 -6.04 32.04
N LEU A 285 -3.47 -7.15 32.77
CA LEU A 285 -4.78 -7.59 33.21
C LEU A 285 -5.06 -7.19 34.66
N ASP A 286 -6.33 -7.11 35.02
CA ASP A 286 -6.78 -6.73 36.39
C ASP A 286 -6.27 -7.70 37.46
N ASN A 287 -6.06 -8.98 37.10
CA ASN A 287 -5.53 -10.01 37.99
C ASN A 287 -4.00 -9.98 38.15
N GLY A 288 -3.34 -9.00 37.54
CA GLY A 288 -1.88 -8.82 37.56
C GLY A 288 -1.12 -9.64 36.53
N GLN A 289 -1.77 -10.49 35.74
CA GLN A 289 -1.13 -11.19 34.61
C GLN A 289 -0.78 -10.21 33.50
N VAL A 290 0.27 -10.56 32.72
CA VAL A 290 0.68 -9.83 31.51
C VAL A 290 0.72 -10.82 30.37
N LEU A 291 0.00 -10.54 29.29
CA LEU A 291 0.10 -11.25 28.04
C LEU A 291 0.93 -10.41 27.05
N GLU A 292 1.80 -11.05 26.31
CA GLU A 292 2.64 -10.39 25.30
C GLU A 292 2.51 -11.11 23.96
N ARG A 293 2.41 -10.32 22.89
CA ARG A 293 2.46 -10.83 21.52
C ARG A 293 3.39 -9.96 20.67
N HIS A 294 4.44 -10.59 20.14
CA HIS A 294 5.31 -10.00 19.14
C HIS A 294 4.89 -10.45 17.74
N ILE A 295 4.92 -9.54 16.78
CA ILE A 295 4.67 -9.78 15.36
C ILE A 295 5.91 -9.28 14.60
N ASP A 296 6.60 -10.20 13.95
CA ASP A 296 7.69 -9.87 13.03
C ASP A 296 7.14 -9.39 11.69
N HIS A 297 6.14 -10.09 11.17
CA HIS A 297 5.47 -9.77 9.92
C HIS A 297 3.97 -10.04 10.08
N ALA A 298 3.13 -9.04 9.82
CA ALA A 298 1.69 -9.20 9.89
C ALA A 298 1.18 -10.12 8.77
N ILE A 299 0.06 -10.79 9.02
CA ILE A 299 -0.65 -11.56 7.99
C ILE A 299 -0.94 -10.66 6.77
N GLY A 300 -0.78 -11.20 5.57
CA GLY A 300 -0.93 -10.51 4.29
C GLY A 300 0.35 -9.84 3.79
N SER A 301 1.46 -9.91 4.56
CA SER A 301 2.80 -9.56 4.08
C SER A 301 3.33 -10.62 3.10
N ILE A 302 4.48 -10.34 2.50
CA ILE A 302 5.17 -11.31 1.62
C ILE A 302 5.66 -12.52 2.45
N GLU A 303 6.10 -12.25 3.66
CA GLU A 303 6.65 -13.25 4.58
C GLU A 303 5.55 -14.13 5.21
N VAL A 304 4.35 -13.57 5.40
CA VAL A 304 3.17 -14.26 5.95
C VAL A 304 1.97 -14.01 5.02
N PRO A 305 1.94 -14.62 3.83
CA PRO A 305 0.89 -14.38 2.84
C PRO A 305 -0.48 -14.86 3.32
N MET A 306 -1.53 -14.22 2.82
CA MET A 306 -2.89 -14.75 2.96
C MET A 306 -3.05 -15.95 2.02
N ASP A 307 -3.69 -17.00 2.49
CA ASP A 307 -4.13 -18.11 1.65
C ASP A 307 -5.35 -17.72 0.81
N ASP A 308 -5.67 -18.57 -0.18
CA ASP A 308 -6.77 -18.33 -1.11
C ASP A 308 -8.12 -18.20 -0.41
N ALA A 309 -8.37 -19.01 0.62
CA ALA A 309 -9.59 -18.93 1.42
C ALA A 309 -9.73 -17.58 2.16
N SER A 310 -8.62 -17.06 2.68
CA SER A 310 -8.58 -15.75 3.33
C SER A 310 -8.77 -14.61 2.33
N LEU A 311 -8.20 -14.73 1.13
CA LEU A 311 -8.40 -13.77 0.04
C LEU A 311 -9.85 -13.77 -0.44
N GLU A 312 -10.46 -14.95 -0.64
CA GLU A 312 -11.87 -15.08 -1.00
C GLU A 312 -12.79 -14.51 0.09
N LYS A 313 -12.54 -14.86 1.36
CA LYS A 313 -13.29 -14.31 2.49
C LYS A 313 -13.24 -12.78 2.53
N LYS A 314 -12.06 -12.21 2.26
CA LYS A 314 -11.89 -10.75 2.17
C LYS A 314 -12.70 -10.19 1.00
N PHE A 315 -12.64 -10.79 -0.21
CA PHE A 315 -13.39 -10.37 -1.38
C PHE A 315 -14.89 -10.39 -1.09
N VAL A 316 -15.41 -11.50 -0.61
CA VAL A 316 -16.82 -11.66 -0.23
C VAL A 316 -17.24 -10.62 0.79
N GLY A 317 -16.48 -10.45 1.88
CA GLY A 317 -16.81 -9.49 2.93
C GLY A 317 -16.83 -8.02 2.46
N GLN A 318 -16.04 -7.70 1.41
CA GLN A 318 -15.98 -6.34 0.85
C GLN A 318 -17.05 -6.09 -0.21
N CYS A 319 -17.36 -7.10 -1.01
CA CYS A 319 -18.22 -6.96 -2.19
C CYS A 319 -19.70 -7.27 -1.91
N THR A 320 -20.02 -8.10 -0.91
CA THR A 320 -21.41 -8.44 -0.55
C THR A 320 -22.33 -7.23 -0.35
N PRO A 321 -21.90 -6.12 0.30
CA PRO A 321 -22.76 -4.95 0.45
C PRO A 321 -23.19 -4.28 -0.86
N VAL A 322 -22.47 -4.55 -1.97
CA VAL A 322 -22.71 -3.97 -3.29
C VAL A 322 -23.30 -4.99 -4.24
N LEU A 323 -22.73 -6.19 -4.29
CA LEU A 323 -23.09 -7.24 -5.28
C LEU A 323 -24.17 -8.20 -4.79
N ALA A 324 -24.50 -8.18 -3.48
CA ALA A 324 -25.48 -9.09 -2.87
C ALA A 324 -25.25 -10.55 -3.33
N ASP A 325 -26.25 -11.18 -3.94
CA ASP A 325 -26.17 -12.58 -4.39
C ASP A 325 -25.20 -12.79 -5.59
N GLY A 326 -24.78 -11.72 -6.27
CA GLY A 326 -23.82 -11.75 -7.37
C GLY A 326 -22.37 -11.98 -6.94
N VAL A 327 -22.04 -11.81 -5.63
CA VAL A 327 -20.67 -11.84 -5.12
C VAL A 327 -19.95 -13.16 -5.42
N LYS A 328 -20.63 -14.29 -5.29
CA LYS A 328 -20.03 -15.60 -5.56
C LYS A 328 -19.65 -15.76 -7.05
N ARG A 329 -20.53 -15.36 -7.96
CA ARG A 329 -20.28 -15.40 -9.39
C ARG A 329 -19.11 -14.49 -9.78
N ALA A 330 -19.03 -13.30 -9.19
CA ALA A 330 -17.91 -12.40 -9.41
C ALA A 330 -16.59 -12.96 -8.87
N SER A 331 -16.59 -13.59 -7.69
CA SER A 331 -15.42 -14.25 -7.12
C SER A 331 -14.93 -15.39 -8.03
N ASP A 332 -15.82 -16.29 -8.45
CA ASP A 332 -15.48 -17.41 -9.32
C ASP A 332 -14.91 -16.94 -10.67
N ALA A 333 -15.48 -15.88 -11.25
CA ALA A 333 -14.97 -15.29 -12.47
C ALA A 333 -13.56 -14.67 -12.28
N CYS A 334 -13.31 -14.01 -11.16
CA CYS A 334 -11.99 -13.48 -10.85
C CYS A 334 -10.94 -14.59 -10.67
N TRP A 335 -11.28 -15.71 -10.03
CA TRP A 335 -10.40 -16.85 -9.89
C TRP A 335 -10.11 -17.60 -11.22
N ALA A 336 -11.00 -17.48 -12.19
CA ALA A 336 -10.89 -18.10 -13.50
C ALA A 336 -10.51 -17.09 -14.59
N VAL A 337 -9.86 -15.97 -14.24
CA VAL A 337 -9.60 -14.84 -15.15
C VAL A 337 -8.86 -15.24 -16.43
N GLU A 338 -7.96 -16.22 -16.36
CA GLU A 338 -7.19 -16.74 -17.50
C GLU A 338 -8.04 -17.47 -18.54
N ASN A 339 -9.27 -17.89 -18.18
CA ASN A 339 -10.19 -18.59 -19.09
C ASN A 339 -11.06 -17.63 -19.92
N PHE A 340 -10.99 -16.32 -19.66
CA PHE A 340 -11.77 -15.33 -20.38
C PHE A 340 -10.95 -14.71 -21.52
N GLN A 341 -11.55 -14.67 -22.72
CA GLN A 341 -10.95 -13.99 -23.89
C GLN A 341 -11.08 -12.46 -23.78
N ASP A 342 -12.12 -11.98 -23.10
CA ASP A 342 -12.41 -10.58 -22.92
C ASP A 342 -12.71 -10.27 -21.43
N ILE A 343 -11.87 -9.45 -20.83
CA ILE A 343 -12.00 -9.02 -19.44
C ILE A 343 -13.30 -8.24 -19.17
N SER A 344 -13.92 -7.66 -20.20
CA SER A 344 -15.21 -6.96 -20.07
C SER A 344 -16.31 -7.86 -19.51
N SER A 345 -16.23 -9.17 -19.78
CA SER A 345 -17.14 -10.17 -19.23
C SER A 345 -17.06 -10.28 -17.71
N ILE A 346 -15.89 -10.03 -17.11
CA ILE A 346 -15.70 -10.01 -15.66
C ILE A 346 -16.14 -8.65 -15.10
N THR A 347 -15.70 -7.55 -15.72
CA THR A 347 -16.06 -6.20 -15.23
C THR A 347 -17.56 -5.93 -15.28
N ALA A 348 -18.31 -6.60 -16.15
CA ALA A 348 -19.76 -6.53 -16.17
C ALA A 348 -20.46 -7.22 -14.97
N LEU A 349 -19.73 -8.01 -14.18
CA LEU A 349 -20.21 -8.67 -12.96
C LEU A 349 -19.97 -7.83 -11.70
N LEU A 350 -19.10 -6.80 -11.80
CA LEU A 350 -18.70 -5.94 -10.72
C LEU A 350 -19.44 -4.60 -10.76
#